data_950257c9cb65e37efb27a96a20db785c
#
_entry.id   950257c9cb65e37efb27a96a20db785c
#
_cell.length_a   1.000
_cell.length_b   1.000
_cell.length_c   1.000
_cell.angle_alpha   90.00
_cell.angle_beta   90.00
_cell.angle_gamma   90.00
#
_symmetry.space_group_name_H-M   'P 1'
#
loop_
_entity.id
_entity.type
_entity.pdbx_description
1 polymer ?
#
loop_
_entity_poly.entity_id
_entity_poly.type
_entity_poly.pdbx_seq_one_letter_code
_entity_poly.pdbx_strand_id
1 'polypeptide(L)'
;MVRDGKPTGFFYLDHRTVDGKHAIITDTHVTPASVHDSVPYLARLDHQCQRFGLDPVGVGLDAGYFTAAICHGLEERGLYGVIGYRRPSKLKGYLPKRAFTYDAATNTYQCPEGQSLLYATTDRHGYRHYRSEPEICRSCPRLATCTRNAKQIKTVTRHVWQDDKDRVDARRLTEPGKKLYKRRKE
;
A
#
# COMPACT_ATOMS: atom_id res chain seq x y z
N MET A 1 2.53 -10.12 -21.78
CA MET A 1 3.17 -9.27 -20.77
C MET A 1 4.56 -8.88 -21.28
N VAL A 2 4.92 -7.60 -21.19
CA VAL A 2 6.28 -7.14 -21.56
C VAL A 2 7.03 -6.87 -20.24
N ARG A 3 8.22 -7.44 -20.10
CA ARG A 3 9.16 -7.17 -19.00
C ARG A 3 10.49 -6.78 -19.60
N ASP A 4 11.14 -5.75 -19.05
CA ASP A 4 12.46 -5.34 -19.51
C ASP A 4 13.45 -6.50 -19.46
N GLY A 5 14.14 -6.75 -20.59
CA GLY A 5 15.12 -7.80 -20.74
C GLY A 5 14.56 -9.23 -20.87
N LYS A 6 13.23 -9.40 -21.03
CA LYS A 6 12.61 -10.72 -21.27
C LYS A 6 11.80 -10.75 -22.57
N PRO A 7 11.72 -11.89 -23.26
CA PRO A 7 10.90 -12.00 -24.46
C PRO A 7 9.42 -11.74 -24.14
N THR A 8 8.70 -11.17 -25.10
CA THR A 8 7.25 -11.03 -25.01
C THR A 8 6.57 -12.38 -25.14
N GLY A 9 5.62 -12.70 -24.27
CA GLY A 9 4.93 -13.99 -24.29
C GLY A 9 3.86 -14.13 -23.22
N PHE A 10 3.30 -15.33 -23.15
CA PHE A 10 2.41 -15.75 -22.08
C PHE A 10 3.25 -16.27 -20.92
N PHE A 11 3.06 -15.70 -19.75
CA PHE A 11 3.76 -16.10 -18.54
C PHE A 11 2.75 -16.37 -17.43
N TYR A 12 3.16 -17.24 -16.51
CA TYR A 12 2.42 -17.53 -15.29
C TYR A 12 3.25 -17.09 -14.08
N LEU A 13 2.57 -16.80 -12.99
CA LEU A 13 3.15 -16.55 -11.68
C LEU A 13 2.87 -17.75 -10.79
N ASP A 14 3.90 -18.28 -10.17
CA ASP A 14 3.82 -19.32 -9.17
C ASP A 14 3.89 -18.64 -7.78
N HIS A 15 2.77 -18.69 -7.06
CA HIS A 15 2.65 -18.16 -5.72
C HIS A 15 2.87 -19.28 -4.72
N ARG A 16 3.91 -19.16 -3.91
CA ARG A 16 4.22 -20.16 -2.88
C ARG A 16 4.15 -19.54 -1.50
N THR A 17 3.51 -20.26 -0.58
CA THR A 17 3.54 -19.95 0.85
C THR A 17 4.40 -21.00 1.54
N VAL A 18 5.29 -20.55 2.42
CA VAL A 18 6.21 -21.40 3.17
C VAL A 18 6.00 -21.17 4.65
N ASP A 19 5.89 -22.26 5.42
CA ASP A 19 5.95 -22.20 6.87
C ASP A 19 7.35 -21.80 7.32
N GLY A 20 7.44 -20.67 8.05
CA GLY A 20 8.73 -20.12 8.49
C GLY A 20 9.41 -20.89 9.63
N LYS A 21 8.78 -21.94 10.19
CA LYS A 21 9.36 -22.76 11.25
C LYS A 21 10.02 -24.03 10.70
N HIS A 22 9.39 -24.65 9.71
CA HIS A 22 9.82 -25.95 9.18
C HIS A 22 10.24 -25.90 7.73
N ALA A 23 10.18 -24.72 7.09
CA ALA A 23 10.48 -24.50 5.67
C ALA A 23 9.64 -25.39 4.72
N ILE A 24 8.42 -25.72 5.11
CA ILE A 24 7.51 -26.54 4.35
C ILE A 24 6.65 -25.65 3.45
N ILE A 25 6.51 -25.99 2.16
CA ILE A 25 5.58 -25.33 1.26
C ILE A 25 4.17 -25.76 1.64
N THR A 26 3.37 -24.82 2.14
CA THR A 26 2.00 -25.06 2.60
C THR A 26 0.98 -24.75 1.51
N ASP A 27 1.35 -23.97 0.50
CA ASP A 27 0.49 -23.69 -0.65
C ASP A 27 1.29 -23.40 -1.91
N THR A 28 0.72 -23.82 -3.03
CA THR A 28 1.15 -23.41 -4.37
C THR A 28 -0.07 -23.00 -5.17
N HIS A 29 -0.01 -21.86 -5.83
CA HIS A 29 -1.09 -21.36 -6.65
C HIS A 29 -0.53 -20.68 -7.90
N VAL A 30 -1.09 -20.99 -9.05
CA VAL A 30 -0.64 -20.44 -10.33
C VAL A 30 -1.68 -19.48 -10.89
N THR A 31 -1.24 -18.31 -11.31
CA THR A 31 -2.08 -17.32 -11.99
C THR A 31 -1.44 -16.86 -13.30
N PRO A 32 -2.23 -16.36 -14.27
CA PRO A 32 -1.66 -15.63 -15.39
C PRO A 32 -0.82 -14.45 -14.87
N ALA A 33 0.32 -14.17 -15.52
CA ALA A 33 1.25 -13.13 -15.08
C ALA A 33 0.69 -11.69 -15.14
N SER A 34 -0.50 -11.49 -15.68
CA SER A 34 -1.27 -10.24 -15.64
C SER A 34 -2.00 -10.02 -14.31
N VAL A 35 -2.17 -11.06 -13.49
CA VAL A 35 -2.77 -10.97 -12.15
C VAL A 35 -1.68 -10.54 -11.17
N HIS A 36 -1.95 -9.47 -10.41
CA HIS A 36 -1.00 -9.01 -9.40
C HIS A 36 -0.98 -9.96 -8.19
N ASP A 37 0.20 -10.21 -7.62
CA ASP A 37 0.43 -11.18 -6.53
C ASP A 37 -0.49 -10.96 -5.32
N SER A 38 -0.86 -9.72 -5.04
CA SER A 38 -1.75 -9.38 -3.93
C SER A 38 -3.21 -9.81 -4.14
N VAL A 39 -3.63 -10.11 -5.37
CA VAL A 39 -5.04 -10.44 -5.67
C VAL A 39 -5.45 -11.79 -5.05
N PRO A 40 -4.75 -12.91 -5.26
CA PRO A 40 -5.14 -14.20 -4.71
C PRO A 40 -4.76 -14.37 -3.22
N TYR A 41 -3.90 -13.52 -2.66
CA TYR A 41 -3.18 -13.79 -1.42
C TYR A 41 -4.08 -14.10 -0.23
N LEU A 42 -5.04 -13.21 0.11
CA LEU A 42 -5.87 -13.40 1.32
C LEU A 42 -6.75 -14.66 1.23
N ALA A 43 -7.35 -14.92 0.07
CA ALA A 43 -8.14 -16.12 -0.14
C ALA A 43 -7.29 -17.39 -0.05
N ARG A 44 -6.05 -17.35 -0.55
CA ARG A 44 -5.11 -18.48 -0.42
C ARG A 44 -4.65 -18.69 1.01
N LEU A 45 -4.43 -17.62 1.77
CA LEU A 45 -4.12 -17.68 3.19
C LEU A 45 -5.26 -18.36 3.98
N ASP A 46 -6.50 -17.92 3.78
CA ASP A 46 -7.68 -18.49 4.42
C ASP A 46 -7.83 -19.99 4.08
N HIS A 47 -7.65 -20.35 2.81
CA HIS A 47 -7.70 -21.74 2.35
C HIS A 47 -6.66 -22.62 3.07
N GLN A 48 -5.42 -22.14 3.24
CA GLN A 48 -4.37 -22.87 3.94
C GLN A 48 -4.72 -23.08 5.44
N CYS A 49 -5.18 -22.00 6.09
CA CYS A 49 -5.58 -22.05 7.50
C CYS A 49 -6.68 -23.09 7.70
N GLN A 50 -7.70 -23.11 6.84
CA GLN A 50 -8.77 -24.09 6.90
C GLN A 50 -8.29 -25.53 6.61
N ARG A 51 -7.49 -25.69 5.56
CA ARG A 51 -7.04 -27.02 5.10
C ARG A 51 -6.16 -27.74 6.11
N PHE A 52 -5.28 -27.01 6.79
CA PHE A 52 -4.26 -27.58 7.67
C PHE A 52 -4.49 -27.26 9.15
N GLY A 53 -5.60 -26.60 9.51
CA GLY A 53 -5.84 -26.17 10.88
C GLY A 53 -4.78 -25.21 11.40
N LEU A 54 -4.23 -24.35 10.52
CA LEU A 54 -3.18 -23.41 10.90
C LEU A 54 -3.78 -22.18 11.59
N ASP A 55 -3.11 -21.74 12.65
CA ASP A 55 -3.41 -20.49 13.35
C ASP A 55 -2.15 -19.59 13.35
N PRO A 56 -1.86 -18.91 12.23
CA PRO A 56 -0.66 -18.08 12.12
C PRO A 56 -0.77 -16.81 12.96
N VAL A 57 0.23 -16.52 13.76
CA VAL A 57 0.31 -15.28 14.54
C VAL A 57 0.72 -14.09 13.66
N GLY A 58 1.48 -14.35 12.60
CA GLY A 58 1.94 -13.28 11.72
C GLY A 58 2.49 -13.76 10.38
N VAL A 59 2.61 -12.83 9.45
CA VAL A 59 3.06 -13.10 8.08
C VAL A 59 4.10 -12.07 7.63
N GLY A 60 5.12 -12.54 6.91
CA GLY A 60 6.14 -11.71 6.27
C GLY A 60 5.96 -11.69 4.75
N LEU A 61 5.74 -10.53 4.14
CA LEU A 61 5.42 -10.40 2.73
C LEU A 61 6.38 -9.47 1.98
N ASP A 62 6.47 -9.66 0.68
CA ASP A 62 7.20 -8.78 -0.22
C ASP A 62 6.56 -7.39 -0.34
N ALA A 63 7.36 -6.41 -0.76
CA ALA A 63 6.90 -5.05 -0.99
C ALA A 63 5.76 -4.93 -2.04
N GLY A 64 5.61 -5.91 -2.93
CA GLY A 64 4.51 -6.00 -3.88
C GLY A 64 3.14 -6.17 -3.21
N TYR A 65 3.11 -6.78 -2.03
CA TYR A 65 1.88 -6.98 -1.24
C TYR A 65 1.46 -5.75 -0.43
N PHE A 66 2.23 -4.65 -0.43
CA PHE A 66 1.91 -3.45 0.35
C PHE A 66 0.79 -2.63 -0.28
N THR A 67 -0.41 -3.21 -0.34
CA THR A 67 -1.66 -2.59 -0.79
C THR A 67 -2.59 -2.33 0.38
N ALA A 68 -3.53 -1.40 0.24
CA ALA A 68 -4.49 -1.10 1.29
C ALA A 68 -5.39 -2.32 1.61
N ALA A 69 -5.80 -3.07 0.59
CA ALA A 69 -6.64 -4.27 0.74
C ALA A 69 -5.91 -5.38 1.52
N ILE A 70 -4.63 -5.62 1.25
CA ILE A 70 -3.85 -6.62 1.99
C ILE A 70 -3.66 -6.17 3.45
N CYS A 71 -3.27 -4.90 3.68
CA CYS A 71 -3.08 -4.39 5.04
C CYS A 71 -4.37 -4.50 5.85
N HIS A 72 -5.50 -4.07 5.30
CA HIS A 72 -6.81 -4.18 5.93
C HIS A 72 -7.20 -5.65 6.20
N GLY A 73 -7.09 -6.51 5.19
CA GLY A 73 -7.45 -7.92 5.35
C GLY A 73 -6.58 -8.69 6.36
N LEU A 74 -5.33 -8.27 6.59
CA LEU A 74 -4.50 -8.80 7.67
C LEU A 74 -4.97 -8.30 9.04
N GLU A 75 -5.34 -7.03 9.16
CA GLU A 75 -5.89 -6.45 10.39
C GLU A 75 -7.21 -7.11 10.79
N GLU A 76 -8.13 -7.32 9.83
CA GLU A 76 -9.39 -8.02 10.06
C GLU A 76 -9.21 -9.44 10.58
N ARG A 77 -8.11 -10.11 10.21
CA ARG A 77 -7.76 -11.46 10.66
C ARG A 77 -6.96 -11.47 11.96
N GLY A 78 -6.67 -10.33 12.55
CA GLY A 78 -5.82 -10.22 13.72
C GLY A 78 -4.36 -10.63 13.49
N LEU A 79 -3.90 -10.67 12.23
CA LEU A 79 -2.57 -11.13 11.86
C LEU A 79 -1.54 -10.02 11.97
N TYR A 80 -0.39 -10.35 12.57
CA TYR A 80 0.76 -9.44 12.60
C TYR A 80 1.45 -9.42 11.24
N GLY A 81 0.95 -8.56 10.33
CA GLY A 81 1.54 -8.41 9.00
C GLY A 81 2.80 -7.55 9.01
N VAL A 82 3.87 -8.04 8.39
CA VAL A 82 5.08 -7.27 8.09
C VAL A 82 5.36 -7.35 6.61
N ILE A 83 5.31 -6.19 5.96
CA ILE A 83 5.43 -6.10 4.50
C ILE A 83 6.66 -5.26 4.14
N GLY A 84 7.39 -5.69 3.12
CA GLY A 84 8.58 -5.00 2.64
C GLY A 84 8.30 -3.57 2.20
N TYR A 85 9.28 -2.69 2.39
CA TYR A 85 9.15 -1.29 1.99
C TYR A 85 9.35 -1.12 0.49
N ARG A 86 8.40 -0.42 -0.12
CA ARG A 86 8.55 0.10 -1.48
C ARG A 86 8.57 1.63 -1.43
N ARG A 87 9.67 2.20 -1.90
CA ARG A 87 9.76 3.66 -1.97
C ARG A 87 8.66 4.21 -2.88
N PRO A 88 7.83 5.15 -2.38
CA PRO A 88 6.84 5.81 -3.22
C PRO A 88 7.51 6.51 -4.41
N SER A 89 6.91 6.41 -5.58
CA SER A 89 7.37 7.16 -6.74
C SER A 89 7.26 8.67 -6.45
N LYS A 90 8.32 9.40 -6.80
CA LYS A 90 8.37 10.86 -6.65
C LYS A 90 8.35 11.48 -8.02
N LEU A 91 7.50 12.46 -8.21
CA LEU A 91 7.58 13.33 -9.36
C LEU A 91 8.70 14.34 -9.09
N LYS A 92 9.76 14.31 -9.93
CA LYS A 92 10.91 15.23 -9.78
C LYS A 92 10.44 16.68 -9.83
N GLY A 93 10.89 17.50 -8.89
CA GLY A 93 10.55 18.92 -8.80
C GLY A 93 9.20 19.22 -8.14
N TYR A 94 8.44 18.20 -7.67
CA TYR A 94 7.14 18.40 -7.03
C TYR A 94 7.13 17.95 -5.57
N LEU A 95 6.29 18.62 -4.77
CA LEU A 95 6.09 18.31 -3.37
C LEU A 95 5.55 16.87 -3.23
N PRO A 96 6.21 16.02 -2.43
CA PRO A 96 5.76 14.65 -2.17
C PRO A 96 4.51 14.68 -1.28
N LYS A 97 3.70 13.61 -1.32
CA LYS A 97 2.48 13.48 -0.49
C LYS A 97 2.76 13.71 1.01
N ARG A 98 3.91 13.26 1.51
CA ARG A 98 4.31 13.43 2.93
C ARG A 98 4.50 14.90 3.37
N ALA A 99 4.54 15.84 2.43
CA ALA A 99 4.57 17.27 2.74
C ALA A 99 3.19 17.82 3.14
N PHE A 100 2.15 17.01 3.01
CA PHE A 100 0.77 17.33 3.36
C PHE A 100 0.39 16.52 4.59
N THR A 101 -0.03 17.17 5.66
CA THR A 101 -0.40 16.52 6.93
C THR A 101 -1.90 16.26 6.96
N TYR A 102 -2.30 15.03 7.28
CA TYR A 102 -3.70 14.69 7.48
C TYR A 102 -4.14 15.03 8.89
N ASP A 103 -5.26 15.73 8.99
CA ASP A 103 -5.96 15.99 10.25
C ASP A 103 -7.22 15.11 10.30
N ALA A 104 -7.22 14.15 11.21
CA ALA A 104 -8.32 13.21 11.37
C ALA A 104 -9.55 13.87 12.03
N ALA A 105 -9.35 14.87 12.88
CA ALA A 105 -10.44 15.54 13.59
C ALA A 105 -11.32 16.35 12.63
N THR A 106 -10.71 17.00 11.66
CA THR A 106 -11.42 17.81 10.65
C THR A 106 -11.62 17.08 9.33
N ASN A 107 -11.05 15.89 9.17
CA ASN A 107 -11.02 15.14 7.92
C ASN A 107 -10.51 15.97 6.73
N THR A 108 -9.38 16.66 6.93
CA THR A 108 -8.73 17.52 5.94
C THR A 108 -7.25 17.19 5.79
N TYR A 109 -6.62 17.71 4.74
CA TYR A 109 -5.17 17.78 4.65
C TYR A 109 -4.72 19.22 4.76
N GLN A 110 -3.63 19.46 5.47
CA GLN A 110 -2.95 20.76 5.50
C GLN A 110 -1.76 20.73 4.54
N CYS A 111 -1.63 21.76 3.71
CA CYS A 111 -0.47 21.95 2.84
C CYS A 111 0.70 22.61 3.59
N PRO A 112 1.93 22.62 3.05
CA PRO A 112 3.09 23.27 3.68
C PRO A 112 2.93 24.78 3.94
N GLU A 113 1.98 25.43 3.25
CA GLU A 113 1.64 26.85 3.46
C GLU A 113 0.45 27.04 4.42
N GLY A 114 0.10 25.99 5.19
CA GLY A 114 -0.96 26.04 6.21
C GLY A 114 -2.39 26.06 5.67
N GLN A 115 -2.59 25.90 4.36
CA GLN A 115 -3.93 25.89 3.77
C GLN A 115 -4.55 24.50 3.77
N SER A 116 -5.86 24.42 4.01
CA SER A 116 -6.60 23.17 4.06
C SER A 116 -7.00 22.67 2.67
N LEU A 117 -6.84 21.38 2.46
CA LEU A 117 -7.44 20.65 1.34
C LEU A 117 -8.66 19.90 1.89
N LEU A 118 -9.83 20.24 1.37
CA LEU A 118 -11.10 19.69 1.83
C LEU A 118 -11.42 18.38 1.13
N TYR A 119 -12.14 17.49 1.83
CA TYR A 119 -12.68 16.29 1.23
C TYR A 119 -13.64 16.65 0.09
N ALA A 120 -13.44 16.04 -1.08
CA ALA A 120 -14.26 16.30 -2.26
C ALA A 120 -15.09 15.08 -2.65
N THR A 121 -14.49 13.89 -2.71
CA THR A 121 -15.16 12.66 -3.15
C THR A 121 -14.37 11.42 -2.78
N THR A 122 -15.00 10.25 -2.83
CA THR A 122 -14.33 8.94 -2.78
C THR A 122 -14.57 8.23 -4.11
N ASP A 123 -13.51 7.72 -4.72
CA ASP A 123 -13.62 6.98 -5.96
C ASP A 123 -14.01 5.50 -5.71
N ARG A 124 -14.32 4.78 -6.80
CA ARG A 124 -14.69 3.34 -6.76
C ARG A 124 -13.60 2.41 -6.24
N HIS A 125 -12.36 2.91 -6.14
CA HIS A 125 -11.22 2.16 -5.61
C HIS A 125 -10.96 2.46 -4.13
N GLY A 126 -11.86 3.21 -3.46
CA GLY A 126 -11.73 3.55 -2.05
C GLY A 126 -10.78 4.70 -1.76
N TYR A 127 -10.34 5.46 -2.76
CA TYR A 127 -9.52 6.65 -2.51
C TYR A 127 -10.39 7.88 -2.28
N ARG A 128 -10.27 8.48 -1.09
CA ARG A 128 -10.78 9.80 -0.75
C ARG A 128 -9.89 10.85 -1.38
N HIS A 129 -10.48 11.80 -2.11
CA HIS A 129 -9.79 12.90 -2.76
C HIS A 129 -10.00 14.17 -1.95
N TYR A 130 -8.89 14.83 -1.59
CA TYR A 130 -8.87 16.11 -0.89
C TYR A 130 -8.33 17.16 -1.84
N ARG A 131 -9.03 18.29 -1.97
CA ARG A 131 -8.71 19.33 -2.94
C ARG A 131 -8.50 20.67 -2.26
N SER A 132 -7.53 21.42 -2.78
CA SER A 132 -7.30 22.81 -2.40
C SER A 132 -8.25 23.76 -3.13
N GLU A 133 -8.49 24.92 -2.57
CA GLU A 133 -9.21 26.02 -3.21
C GLU A 133 -8.31 26.70 -4.25
N PRO A 134 -8.73 26.81 -5.54
CA PRO A 134 -7.91 27.39 -6.60
C PRO A 134 -7.59 28.86 -6.36
N GLU A 135 -8.52 29.64 -5.78
CA GLU A 135 -8.30 31.07 -5.49
C GLU A 135 -7.13 31.29 -4.54
N ILE A 136 -7.02 30.45 -3.49
CA ILE A 136 -5.93 30.49 -2.53
C ILE A 136 -4.62 30.06 -3.19
N CYS A 137 -4.67 29.03 -4.01
CA CYS A 137 -3.47 28.49 -4.66
C CYS A 137 -2.90 29.38 -5.75
N ARG A 138 -3.71 30.25 -6.37
CA ARG A 138 -3.31 31.14 -7.45
C ARG A 138 -2.16 32.07 -7.06
N SER A 139 -2.18 32.58 -5.83
CA SER A 139 -1.15 33.47 -5.29
C SER A 139 -0.05 32.74 -4.48
N CYS A 140 -0.10 31.40 -4.44
CA CYS A 140 0.81 30.60 -3.62
C CYS A 140 2.23 30.58 -4.22
N PRO A 141 3.28 30.89 -3.43
CA PRO A 141 4.66 30.90 -3.91
C PRO A 141 5.16 29.50 -4.32
N ARG A 142 4.52 28.44 -3.83
CA ARG A 142 4.86 27.05 -4.15
C ARG A 142 4.03 26.46 -5.27
N LEU A 143 3.17 27.22 -5.94
CA LEU A 143 2.25 26.70 -6.94
C LEU A 143 2.99 25.87 -8.01
N ALA A 144 4.09 26.37 -8.55
CA ALA A 144 4.85 25.72 -9.61
C ALA A 144 5.44 24.35 -9.21
N THR A 145 5.75 24.16 -7.91
CA THR A 145 6.27 22.88 -7.36
C THR A 145 5.20 22.04 -6.69
N CYS A 146 3.97 22.54 -6.56
CA CYS A 146 2.88 21.90 -5.86
C CYS A 146 1.98 21.11 -6.80
N THR A 147 1.53 21.70 -7.90
CA THR A 147 0.56 21.06 -8.81
C THR A 147 0.86 21.39 -10.27
N ARG A 148 0.51 20.46 -11.18
CA ARG A 148 0.51 20.65 -12.64
C ARG A 148 -0.88 20.96 -13.19
N ASN A 149 -1.88 20.99 -12.32
CA ASN A 149 -3.27 21.18 -12.75
C ASN A 149 -3.46 22.60 -13.30
N ALA A 150 -3.95 22.70 -14.52
CA ALA A 150 -4.23 24.00 -15.18
C ALA A 150 -5.22 24.86 -14.38
N LYS A 151 -6.12 24.25 -13.62
CA LYS A 151 -7.05 24.92 -12.71
C LYS A 151 -6.43 25.29 -11.36
N GLN A 152 -5.11 25.09 -11.18
CA GLN A 152 -4.37 25.41 -9.96
C GLN A 152 -4.87 24.67 -8.70
N ILE A 153 -5.49 23.51 -8.88
CA ILE A 153 -5.98 22.68 -7.79
C ILE A 153 -4.93 21.62 -7.44
N LYS A 154 -4.56 21.55 -6.16
CA LYS A 154 -3.81 20.40 -5.62
C LYS A 154 -4.80 19.34 -5.15
N THR A 155 -4.59 18.10 -5.58
CA THR A 155 -5.32 16.94 -5.06
C THR A 155 -4.36 16.03 -4.29
N VAL A 156 -4.77 15.63 -3.09
CA VAL A 156 -4.12 14.60 -2.28
C VAL A 156 -5.13 13.47 -2.07
N THR A 157 -4.70 12.23 -2.19
CA THR A 157 -5.59 11.07 -2.02
C THR A 157 -5.22 10.28 -0.76
N ARG A 158 -6.24 9.75 -0.04
CA ARG A 158 -6.10 8.86 1.10
C ARG A 158 -7.05 7.67 0.92
N HIS A 159 -6.54 6.45 0.99
CA HIS A 159 -7.40 5.27 0.93
C HIS A 159 -8.26 5.17 2.20
N VAL A 160 -9.47 4.61 2.12
CA VAL A 160 -10.36 4.41 3.28
C VAL A 160 -9.69 3.55 4.36
N TRP A 161 -8.84 2.61 3.97
CA TRP A 161 -8.01 1.75 4.84
C TRP A 161 -6.58 2.25 5.02
N GLN A 162 -6.35 3.56 4.96
CA GLN A 162 -4.99 4.10 5.10
C GLN A 162 -4.44 3.88 6.51
N ASP A 163 -5.30 3.89 7.53
CA ASP A 163 -4.87 3.70 8.93
C ASP A 163 -4.32 2.28 9.15
N ASP A 164 -4.94 1.26 8.54
CA ASP A 164 -4.44 -0.12 8.55
C ASP A 164 -3.08 -0.20 7.86
N LYS A 165 -2.98 0.46 6.71
CA LYS A 165 -1.75 0.51 5.95
C LYS A 165 -0.61 1.18 6.73
N ASP A 166 -0.90 2.24 7.44
CA ASP A 166 0.07 2.98 8.26
C ASP A 166 0.51 2.13 9.47
N ARG A 167 -0.40 1.37 10.11
CA ARG A 167 -0.07 0.42 11.17
C ARG A 167 0.86 -0.69 10.68
N VAL A 168 0.53 -1.31 9.55
CA VAL A 168 1.36 -2.37 8.96
C VAL A 168 2.75 -1.83 8.56
N ASP A 169 2.82 -0.61 8.01
CA ASP A 169 4.11 0.03 7.68
C ASP A 169 4.97 0.28 8.94
N ALA A 170 4.36 0.72 10.03
CA ALA A 170 5.06 0.95 11.29
C ALA A 170 5.67 -0.34 11.88
N ARG A 171 4.98 -1.49 11.75
CA ARG A 171 5.45 -2.79 12.26
C ARG A 171 6.81 -3.21 11.70
N ARG A 172 7.11 -2.93 10.45
CA ARG A 172 8.41 -3.26 9.85
C ARG A 172 9.61 -2.58 10.52
N LEU A 173 9.38 -1.49 11.26
CA LEU A 173 10.41 -0.74 11.98
C LEU A 173 10.65 -1.28 13.41
N THR A 174 9.73 -2.09 13.92
CA THR A 174 9.84 -2.70 15.25
C THR A 174 10.81 -3.89 15.26
N GLU A 175 11.37 -4.22 16.42
CA GLU A 175 12.25 -5.41 16.53
C GLU A 175 11.54 -6.73 16.21
N PRO A 176 10.29 -6.99 16.68
CA PRO A 176 9.53 -8.17 16.24
C PRO A 176 9.31 -8.20 14.72
N GLY A 177 8.98 -7.05 14.13
CA GLY A 177 8.78 -6.95 12.69
C GLY A 177 10.04 -7.25 11.88
N LYS A 178 11.17 -6.71 12.29
CA LYS A 178 12.47 -7.01 11.65
C LYS A 178 12.82 -8.50 11.73
N LYS A 179 12.62 -9.14 12.90
CA LYS A 179 12.84 -10.58 13.09
C LYS A 179 11.94 -11.41 12.17
N LEU A 180 10.63 -11.10 12.12
CA LEU A 180 9.70 -11.80 11.24
C LEU A 180 10.08 -11.63 9.77
N TYR A 181 10.40 -10.40 9.35
CA TYR A 181 10.79 -10.12 7.97
C TYR A 181 12.09 -10.79 7.55
N LYS A 182 13.05 -10.98 8.49
CA LYS A 182 14.29 -11.70 8.24
C LYS A 182 14.03 -13.16 7.89
N ARG A 183 13.16 -13.86 8.66
CA ARG A 183 12.78 -15.26 8.40
C ARG A 183 12.22 -15.49 7.00
N ARG A 184 11.53 -14.50 6.42
CA ARG A 184 11.04 -14.59 5.04
C ARG A 184 12.15 -14.77 4.00
N LYS A 185 13.37 -14.33 4.29
CA LYS A 185 14.50 -14.35 3.37
C LYS A 185 15.36 -15.60 3.52
N GLU A 186 15.17 -16.33 4.59
CA GLU A 186 15.82 -17.61 4.86
C GLU A 186 15.09 -18.75 4.18
#